data_599e4dbb0e491960dce1db5048224fb7
#
_entry.id   599e4dbb0e491960dce1db5048224fb7
#
_cell.length_a   1.000
_cell.length_b   1.000
_cell.length_c   1.000
_cell.angle_alpha   90.00
_cell.angle_beta   90.00
_cell.angle_gamma   90.00
#
_symmetry.space_group_name_H-M   'P 1'
#
loop_
_entity.id
_entity.type
_entity.pdbx_description
1 polymer ?
#
loop_
_entity_poly.entity_id
_entity_poly.type
_entity_poly.pdbx_seq_one_letter_code
_entity_poly.pdbx_strand_id
1 'polypeptide(L)'
;LIAPGERVEILIDFKDMTGQTVHLLSYASELPSGIYGATNAGMVAMMTLDGYNPNPLNGKNFKILSFNIIHQTQNPIVNIPNSLVEKESINENLSNITRTLTFSPMAMGMNQLNGDFTINNASFDMDVINYEIPLNNIEIWELRNQSAISHPFHIHDIQFNILSRNGQTPPPNEQGLKDVVLVRPGETVRFITKFETFSNPHIPYMFHCHLLPHEDGGMMGQFIVTDRLSGTNDDKLNKTQKLKIWPNPATNMIEISHEKEIEVNEQVMIYDTQGKIVYKKLHTISPKQNIKVDILQWPS
;
A
#
# COMPACT_ATOMS: atom_id res chain seq x y z
N LEU A 1 -10.94 0.11 18.45
CA LEU A 1 -11.62 0.02 17.18
C LEU A 1 -10.83 -0.88 16.26
N ILE A 2 -11.50 -1.84 15.60
CA ILE A 2 -10.94 -2.75 14.62
C ILE A 2 -11.70 -2.51 13.32
N ALA A 3 -10.99 -2.20 12.25
CA ALA A 3 -11.57 -1.99 10.93
C ALA A 3 -11.71 -3.32 10.17
N PRO A 4 -12.57 -3.40 9.14
CA PRO A 4 -12.57 -4.52 8.21
C PRO A 4 -11.16 -4.82 7.68
N GLY A 5 -10.79 -6.10 7.63
CA GLY A 5 -9.46 -6.55 7.24
C GLY A 5 -8.40 -6.51 8.34
N GLU A 6 -8.59 -5.75 9.42
CA GLU A 6 -7.67 -5.80 10.56
C GLU A 6 -7.83 -7.08 11.38
N ARG A 7 -6.73 -7.58 11.91
CA ARG A 7 -6.67 -8.67 12.87
C ARG A 7 -6.11 -8.14 14.17
N VAL A 8 -6.61 -8.69 15.28
CA VAL A 8 -6.13 -8.34 16.62
C VAL A 8 -5.96 -9.62 17.43
N GLU A 9 -4.87 -9.68 18.15
CA GLU A 9 -4.64 -10.70 19.15
C GLU A 9 -4.81 -10.07 20.54
N ILE A 10 -5.57 -10.74 21.40
CA ILE A 10 -5.82 -10.29 22.78
C ILE A 10 -5.47 -11.39 23.75
N LEU A 11 -4.92 -10.99 24.88
CA LEU A 11 -4.70 -11.86 26.03
C LEU A 11 -5.81 -11.62 27.04
N ILE A 12 -6.46 -12.72 27.46
CA ILE A 12 -7.56 -12.65 28.42
C ILE A 12 -7.18 -13.49 29.62
N ASP A 13 -7.20 -12.89 30.81
CA ASP A 13 -7.03 -13.59 32.07
C ASP A 13 -8.41 -14.04 32.61
N PHE A 14 -8.62 -15.33 32.68
CA PHE A 14 -9.83 -15.94 33.25
C PHE A 14 -9.65 -16.42 34.69
N LYS A 15 -8.59 -15.97 35.36
CA LYS A 15 -8.35 -16.33 36.76
C LYS A 15 -9.59 -16.00 37.60
N ASP A 16 -9.94 -16.90 38.49
CA ASP A 16 -11.07 -16.77 39.43
C ASP A 16 -12.45 -16.69 38.77
N MET A 17 -12.58 -17.04 37.47
CA MET A 17 -13.85 -17.03 36.74
C MET A 17 -14.41 -18.42 36.45
N THR A 18 -13.86 -19.49 37.05
CA THR A 18 -14.31 -20.87 36.82
C THR A 18 -15.83 -21.01 37.08
N GLY A 19 -16.54 -21.65 36.15
CA GLY A 19 -17.99 -21.84 36.20
C GLY A 19 -18.81 -20.65 35.72
N GLN A 20 -18.16 -19.55 35.34
CA GLN A 20 -18.83 -18.38 34.76
C GLN A 20 -18.88 -18.46 33.23
N THR A 21 -19.86 -17.75 32.66
CA THR A 21 -19.90 -17.45 31.23
C THR A 21 -19.65 -15.95 31.05
N VAL A 22 -18.60 -15.60 30.33
CA VAL A 22 -18.24 -14.23 29.98
C VAL A 22 -18.36 -13.99 28.50
N HIS A 23 -18.55 -12.73 28.09
CA HIS A 23 -18.80 -12.38 26.70
C HIS A 23 -17.82 -11.35 26.21
N LEU A 24 -17.30 -11.56 25.00
CA LEU A 24 -16.69 -10.49 24.23
C LEU A 24 -17.79 -9.71 23.54
N LEU A 25 -17.82 -8.39 23.76
CA LEU A 25 -18.84 -7.50 23.24
C LEU A 25 -18.28 -6.57 22.16
N SER A 26 -19.10 -6.26 21.17
CA SER A 26 -18.90 -5.09 20.31
C SER A 26 -19.61 -3.90 20.95
N TYR A 27 -18.90 -2.79 21.04
CA TYR A 27 -19.43 -1.52 21.58
C TYR A 27 -19.71 -0.54 20.42
N ALA A 28 -20.55 -0.94 19.48
CA ALA A 28 -20.87 -0.10 18.32
C ALA A 28 -21.59 1.21 18.72
N SER A 29 -22.20 1.28 19.92
CA SER A 29 -22.77 2.52 20.48
C SER A 29 -21.71 3.60 20.77
N GLU A 30 -20.46 3.21 20.94
CA GLU A 30 -19.33 4.09 21.26
C GLU A 30 -18.53 4.52 20.02
N LEU A 31 -18.90 4.01 18.84
CA LEU A 31 -18.21 4.36 17.60
C LEU A 31 -18.46 5.84 17.28
N PRO A 32 -17.41 6.60 16.97
CA PRO A 32 -17.56 7.98 16.51
C PRO A 32 -18.29 8.04 15.16
N SER A 33 -18.94 9.17 14.89
CA SER A 33 -19.55 9.45 13.58
C SER A 33 -18.52 9.34 12.44
N GLY A 34 -18.99 9.00 11.25
CA GLY A 34 -18.13 8.79 10.08
C GLY A 34 -17.55 7.37 9.97
N ILE A 35 -17.98 6.43 10.81
CA ILE A 35 -17.58 5.02 10.77
C ILE A 35 -18.81 4.16 10.50
N TYR A 36 -18.73 3.23 9.52
CA TYR A 36 -19.79 2.25 9.29
C TYR A 36 -20.01 1.40 10.55
N GLY A 37 -21.27 1.22 10.91
CA GLY A 37 -21.66 0.55 12.15
C GLY A 37 -21.92 1.50 13.33
N ALA A 38 -21.49 2.77 13.26
CA ALA A 38 -21.87 3.78 14.24
C ALA A 38 -23.36 4.12 14.18
N THR A 39 -23.87 4.79 15.21
CA THR A 39 -25.23 5.35 15.23
C THR A 39 -25.42 6.32 14.06
N ASN A 40 -24.41 7.13 13.77
CA ASN A 40 -24.36 8.02 12.62
C ASN A 40 -23.19 7.59 11.74
N ALA A 41 -23.47 6.94 10.63
CA ALA A 41 -22.41 6.47 9.72
C ALA A 41 -21.68 7.62 9.02
N GLY A 42 -22.33 8.77 8.81
CA GLY A 42 -21.70 9.99 8.27
C GLY A 42 -21.23 10.95 9.36
N MET A 43 -20.43 11.96 8.96
CA MET A 43 -19.91 12.98 9.90
C MET A 43 -21.00 13.76 10.62
N VAL A 44 -22.18 13.92 10.03
CA VAL A 44 -23.33 14.64 10.60
C VAL A 44 -24.56 13.75 10.63
N ALA A 45 -25.34 13.87 11.70
CA ALA A 45 -26.49 13.01 11.98
C ALA A 45 -27.61 13.03 10.91
N MET A 46 -27.61 14.02 10.02
CA MET A 46 -28.61 14.20 8.96
C MET A 46 -28.14 13.73 7.58
N MET A 47 -26.92 13.22 7.48
CA MET A 47 -26.43 12.64 6.22
C MET A 47 -27.10 11.28 5.99
N THR A 48 -27.97 11.21 5.01
CA THR A 48 -28.48 9.93 4.52
C THR A 48 -27.46 9.32 3.56
N LEU A 49 -27.19 8.05 3.78
CA LEU A 49 -26.36 7.23 2.88
C LEU A 49 -27.30 6.68 1.79
N ASP A 50 -27.16 7.15 0.56
CA ASP A 50 -27.95 6.59 -0.56
C ASP A 50 -27.54 5.12 -0.77
N GLY A 51 -28.54 4.22 -0.79
CA GLY A 51 -28.30 2.78 -0.88
C GLY A 51 -27.83 2.09 0.42
N TYR A 52 -27.53 2.84 1.49
CA TYR A 52 -27.20 2.26 2.78
C TYR A 52 -28.45 1.87 3.56
N ASN A 53 -28.68 0.57 3.69
CA ASN A 53 -29.72 0.05 4.59
C ASN A 53 -29.15 -0.02 6.01
N PRO A 54 -29.68 0.72 6.99
CA PRO A 54 -29.21 0.63 8.36
C PRO A 54 -29.31 -0.81 8.85
N ASN A 55 -28.18 -1.37 9.28
CA ASN A 55 -28.16 -2.66 9.95
C ASN A 55 -28.78 -2.46 11.36
N PRO A 56 -29.63 -3.38 11.85
CA PRO A 56 -30.17 -3.32 13.21
C PRO A 56 -29.12 -3.22 14.32
N LEU A 57 -27.88 -3.63 14.05
CA LEU A 57 -26.75 -3.58 14.98
C LEU A 57 -26.00 -2.24 14.96
N ASN A 58 -26.31 -1.34 14.03
CA ASN A 58 -25.67 -0.02 13.98
C ASN A 58 -25.93 0.77 15.27
N GLY A 59 -24.86 1.24 15.88
CA GLY A 59 -24.91 1.96 17.16
C GLY A 59 -25.41 1.10 18.33
N LYS A 60 -25.44 -0.21 18.21
CA LYS A 60 -25.87 -1.13 19.26
C LYS A 60 -24.74 -2.02 19.72
N ASN A 61 -24.70 -2.26 21.04
CA ASN A 61 -23.78 -3.24 21.59
C ASN A 61 -24.34 -4.65 21.40
N PHE A 62 -23.48 -5.58 21.03
CA PHE A 62 -23.86 -6.98 20.84
C PHE A 62 -22.74 -7.95 21.20
N LYS A 63 -23.11 -9.19 21.48
CA LYS A 63 -22.16 -10.26 21.81
C LYS A 63 -21.49 -10.78 20.54
N ILE A 64 -20.15 -10.78 20.53
CA ILE A 64 -19.35 -11.38 19.43
C ILE A 64 -19.07 -12.84 19.75
N LEU A 65 -18.65 -13.12 21.01
CA LEU A 65 -18.21 -14.44 21.42
C LEU A 65 -18.57 -14.65 22.89
N SER A 66 -18.84 -15.92 23.26
CA SER A 66 -19.09 -16.35 24.63
C SER A 66 -18.03 -17.36 25.04
N PHE A 67 -17.47 -17.17 26.24
CA PHE A 67 -16.50 -18.09 26.85
C PHE A 67 -17.16 -18.74 28.07
N ASN A 68 -17.30 -20.06 28.03
CA ASN A 68 -17.67 -20.85 29.20
C ASN A 68 -16.38 -21.27 29.91
N ILE A 69 -16.12 -20.72 31.09
CA ILE A 69 -14.88 -20.91 31.80
C ILE A 69 -14.96 -22.21 32.57
N ILE A 70 -14.17 -23.20 32.18
CA ILE A 70 -14.04 -24.50 32.83
C ILE A 70 -12.86 -24.50 33.78
N HIS A 71 -12.58 -25.63 34.41
CA HIS A 71 -11.42 -25.79 35.28
C HIS A 71 -10.11 -25.47 34.57
N GLN A 72 -9.12 -25.05 35.36
CA GLN A 72 -7.78 -24.76 34.87
C GLN A 72 -7.21 -25.94 34.07
N THR A 73 -6.54 -25.63 32.95
CA THR A 73 -5.83 -26.63 32.15
C THR A 73 -4.57 -27.14 32.87
N GLN A 74 -4.06 -28.32 32.46
CA GLN A 74 -2.87 -28.91 33.09
C GLN A 74 -1.61 -28.03 32.97
N ASN A 75 -1.49 -27.27 31.87
CA ASN A 75 -0.35 -26.38 31.60
C ASN A 75 -0.85 -24.97 31.29
N PRO A 76 -1.32 -24.21 32.31
CA PRO A 76 -1.79 -22.85 32.09
C PRO A 76 -0.62 -21.92 31.76
N ILE A 77 -0.87 -20.93 30.91
CA ILE A 77 0.07 -19.81 30.72
C ILE A 77 -0.07 -18.89 31.93
N VAL A 78 0.94 -18.90 32.79
CA VAL A 78 0.94 -18.11 34.05
C VAL A 78 1.83 -16.88 33.98
N ASN A 79 2.70 -16.81 33.00
CA ASN A 79 3.61 -15.68 32.80
C ASN A 79 3.45 -15.15 31.37
N ILE A 80 3.23 -13.86 31.27
CA ILE A 80 3.25 -13.13 30.01
C ILE A 80 4.57 -12.36 29.97
N PRO A 81 5.42 -12.55 28.95
CA PRO A 81 6.65 -11.78 28.85
C PRO A 81 6.36 -10.29 28.67
N ASN A 82 7.23 -9.45 29.19
CA ASN A 82 7.09 -7.99 29.07
C ASN A 82 7.19 -7.50 27.63
N SER A 83 7.85 -8.27 26.77
CA SER A 83 7.92 -8.04 25.33
C SER A 83 7.68 -9.37 24.62
N LEU A 84 6.74 -9.41 23.67
CA LEU A 84 6.44 -10.59 22.87
C LEU A 84 7.37 -10.71 21.67
N VAL A 85 7.79 -9.58 21.12
CA VAL A 85 8.67 -9.46 19.95
C VAL A 85 9.46 -8.17 20.05
N GLU A 86 10.66 -8.14 19.48
CA GLU A 86 11.36 -6.88 19.26
C GLU A 86 10.61 -6.05 18.25
N LYS A 87 10.43 -4.76 18.56
CA LYS A 87 9.76 -3.84 17.68
C LYS A 87 10.70 -3.45 16.56
N GLU A 88 10.47 -3.99 15.37
CA GLU A 88 11.14 -3.52 14.17
C GLU A 88 10.54 -2.19 13.73
N SER A 89 11.37 -1.19 13.55
CA SER A 89 10.97 0.11 13.03
C SER A 89 11.95 0.57 11.96
N ILE A 90 11.41 1.00 10.84
CA ILE A 90 12.22 1.57 9.77
C ILE A 90 12.43 3.07 10.08
N ASN A 91 13.69 3.53 10.02
CA ASN A 91 13.99 4.94 10.20
C ASN A 91 13.46 5.76 9.02
N GLU A 92 12.67 6.82 9.28
CA GLU A 92 12.07 7.68 8.26
C GLU A 92 13.12 8.30 7.31
N ASN A 93 14.33 8.56 7.80
CA ASN A 93 15.42 9.13 6.99
C ASN A 93 15.92 8.17 5.89
N LEU A 94 15.56 6.90 5.94
CA LEU A 94 15.87 5.91 4.91
C LEU A 94 14.84 5.90 3.77
N SER A 95 13.78 6.68 3.87
CA SER A 95 12.75 6.74 2.83
C SER A 95 13.30 7.33 1.54
N ASN A 96 13.07 6.62 0.45
CA ASN A 96 13.45 7.06 -0.89
C ASN A 96 12.46 8.07 -1.47
N ILE A 97 11.17 7.95 -1.09
CA ILE A 97 10.09 8.78 -1.61
C ILE A 97 8.92 8.83 -0.62
N THR A 98 8.17 9.92 -0.66
CA THR A 98 6.84 10.02 -0.03
C THR A 98 5.76 10.05 -1.10
N ARG A 99 4.79 9.11 -1.02
CA ARG A 99 3.61 9.08 -1.88
C ARG A 99 2.41 9.62 -1.11
N THR A 100 1.64 10.49 -1.73
CA THR A 100 0.38 10.98 -1.16
C THR A 100 -0.78 10.34 -1.90
N LEU A 101 -1.68 9.71 -1.14
CA LEU A 101 -2.95 9.18 -1.62
C LEU A 101 -4.09 9.97 -0.97
N THR A 102 -4.94 10.56 -1.78
CA THR A 102 -6.10 11.33 -1.33
C THR A 102 -7.37 10.54 -1.60
N PHE A 103 -8.15 10.30 -0.55
CA PHE A 103 -9.45 9.64 -0.64
C PHE A 103 -10.53 10.71 -0.79
N SER A 104 -11.26 10.65 -1.88
CA SER A 104 -12.26 11.66 -2.24
C SER A 104 -13.55 11.00 -2.70
N PRO A 105 -14.73 11.59 -2.43
CA PRO A 105 -15.93 11.18 -3.11
C PRO A 105 -15.84 11.61 -4.59
N MET A 106 -16.40 10.84 -5.51
CA MET A 106 -16.40 11.13 -6.93
C MET A 106 -17.19 12.40 -7.26
N ALA A 107 -18.22 12.71 -6.45
CA ALA A 107 -18.97 13.95 -6.53
C ALA A 107 -19.30 14.50 -5.14
N MET A 108 -19.36 15.82 -5.02
CA MET A 108 -19.72 16.50 -3.78
C MET A 108 -21.24 16.66 -3.69
N GLY A 109 -21.90 15.93 -2.79
CA GLY A 109 -23.34 16.04 -2.54
C GLY A 109 -23.75 15.37 -1.23
N MET A 110 -24.85 15.83 -0.64
CA MET A 110 -25.33 15.31 0.65
C MET A 110 -25.77 13.84 0.61
N ASN A 111 -25.91 13.23 -0.56
CA ASN A 111 -26.41 11.88 -0.76
C ASN A 111 -25.31 10.87 -1.17
N GLN A 112 -24.03 11.22 -1.02
CA GLN A 112 -22.97 10.44 -1.63
C GLN A 112 -22.02 9.74 -0.66
N LEU A 113 -22.53 9.33 0.47
CA LEU A 113 -21.74 8.51 1.41
C LEU A 113 -21.56 7.05 0.94
N ASN A 114 -22.34 6.59 -0.04
CA ASN A 114 -22.18 5.32 -0.75
C ASN A 114 -21.81 5.51 -2.23
N GLY A 115 -21.46 6.74 -2.61
CA GLY A 115 -21.02 7.01 -3.96
C GLY A 115 -19.70 6.31 -4.26
N ASP A 116 -19.34 6.34 -5.52
CA ASP A 116 -18.02 5.95 -5.96
C ASP A 116 -16.99 6.84 -5.27
N PHE A 117 -16.14 6.24 -4.46
CA PHE A 117 -14.99 6.91 -3.88
C PHE A 117 -13.78 6.63 -4.74
N THR A 118 -12.86 7.58 -4.74
CA THR A 118 -11.66 7.53 -5.56
C THR A 118 -10.40 7.66 -4.73
N ILE A 119 -9.31 7.14 -5.26
CA ILE A 119 -7.96 7.42 -4.79
C ILE A 119 -7.29 8.33 -5.82
N ASN A 120 -6.85 9.52 -5.38
CA ASN A 120 -6.24 10.54 -6.24
C ASN A 120 -7.14 10.95 -7.44
N ASN A 121 -8.45 11.04 -7.21
CA ASN A 121 -9.48 11.38 -8.21
C ASN A 121 -9.55 10.41 -9.41
N ALA A 122 -9.09 9.19 -9.24
CA ALA A 122 -9.18 8.14 -10.25
C ALA A 122 -9.91 6.92 -9.69
N SER A 123 -10.80 6.33 -10.47
CA SER A 123 -11.32 4.99 -10.23
C SER A 123 -10.34 3.95 -10.76
N PHE A 124 -10.42 2.74 -10.23
CA PHE A 124 -9.57 1.63 -10.64
C PHE A 124 -9.74 1.30 -12.14
N ASP A 125 -8.60 1.08 -12.78
CA ASP A 125 -8.52 0.59 -14.15
C ASP A 125 -7.48 -0.54 -14.18
N MET A 126 -7.86 -1.73 -14.63
CA MET A 126 -7.00 -2.92 -14.67
C MET A 126 -5.80 -2.76 -15.60
N ASP A 127 -5.90 -1.90 -16.60
CA ASP A 127 -4.83 -1.66 -17.59
C ASP A 127 -3.82 -0.58 -17.12
N VAL A 128 -4.06 0.07 -15.98
CA VAL A 128 -3.24 1.16 -15.47
C VAL A 128 -2.43 0.73 -14.25
N ILE A 129 -1.11 0.64 -14.38
CA ILE A 129 -0.19 0.50 -13.24
C ILE A 129 0.05 1.90 -12.64
N ASN A 130 -0.45 2.12 -11.42
CA ASN A 130 -0.33 3.42 -10.75
C ASN A 130 1.10 3.70 -10.30
N TYR A 131 1.83 2.66 -9.85
CA TYR A 131 3.20 2.82 -9.36
C TYR A 131 4.09 1.65 -9.79
N GLU A 132 5.30 1.98 -10.22
CA GLU A 132 6.43 1.05 -10.30
C GLU A 132 7.34 1.30 -9.11
N ILE A 133 7.58 0.27 -8.32
CA ILE A 133 8.33 0.37 -7.07
C ILE A 133 9.58 -0.52 -7.18
N PRO A 134 10.79 0.05 -7.06
CA PRO A 134 12.00 -0.75 -7.06
C PRO A 134 12.05 -1.71 -5.85
N LEU A 135 12.47 -2.95 -6.07
CA LEU A 135 12.72 -3.90 -4.98
C LEU A 135 13.71 -3.29 -3.97
N ASN A 136 13.45 -3.51 -2.70
CA ASN A 136 14.13 -2.93 -1.55
C ASN A 136 13.92 -1.43 -1.34
N ASN A 137 13.02 -0.79 -2.09
CA ASN A 137 12.68 0.60 -1.86
C ASN A 137 11.99 0.77 -0.50
N ILE A 138 12.36 1.83 0.21
CA ILE A 138 11.70 2.24 1.44
C ILE A 138 10.88 3.48 1.12
N GLU A 139 9.58 3.42 1.37
CA GLU A 139 8.68 4.50 1.03
C GLU A 139 7.82 4.92 2.22
N ILE A 140 7.54 6.22 2.30
CA ILE A 140 6.51 6.77 3.16
C ILE A 140 5.25 6.95 2.31
N TRP A 141 4.12 6.47 2.82
CA TRP A 141 2.82 6.69 2.22
C TRP A 141 1.98 7.56 3.15
N GLU A 142 1.46 8.64 2.61
CA GLU A 142 0.63 9.60 3.30
C GLU A 142 -0.80 9.51 2.77
N LEU A 143 -1.70 9.01 3.60
CA LEU A 143 -3.11 8.82 3.29
C LEU A 143 -3.90 10.01 3.83
N ARG A 144 -4.59 10.74 2.97
CA ARG A 144 -5.43 11.90 3.30
C ARG A 144 -6.88 11.60 3.00
N ASN A 145 -7.72 11.56 4.00
CA ASN A 145 -9.15 11.34 3.79
C ASN A 145 -9.91 12.67 3.73
N GLN A 146 -10.36 13.03 2.54
CA GLN A 146 -11.18 14.23 2.28
C GLN A 146 -12.67 13.91 2.19
N SER A 147 -13.07 12.66 2.43
CA SER A 147 -14.47 12.25 2.43
C SER A 147 -15.09 12.37 3.82
N ALA A 148 -16.42 12.24 3.87
CA ALA A 148 -17.18 12.30 5.11
C ALA A 148 -17.29 10.95 5.85
N ILE A 149 -16.60 9.93 5.38
CA ILE A 149 -16.64 8.57 5.92
C ILE A 149 -15.22 8.01 6.08
N SER A 150 -15.05 7.09 7.03
CA SER A 150 -13.77 6.41 7.25
C SER A 150 -13.54 5.33 6.21
N HIS A 151 -12.28 5.19 5.77
CA HIS A 151 -11.85 4.16 4.83
C HIS A 151 -10.74 3.30 5.46
N PRO A 152 -10.96 1.99 5.66
CA PRO A 152 -9.87 1.08 5.95
C PRO A 152 -9.04 0.89 4.68
N PHE A 153 -7.81 1.38 4.70
CA PHE A 153 -6.86 1.21 3.61
C PHE A 153 -6.07 -0.06 3.82
N HIS A 154 -6.03 -0.93 2.82
CA HIS A 154 -5.21 -2.14 2.75
C HIS A 154 -4.23 -2.05 1.58
N ILE A 155 -3.05 -2.61 1.77
CA ILE A 155 -2.03 -2.76 0.73
C ILE A 155 -1.51 -4.19 0.74
N HIS A 156 -1.42 -4.80 -0.44
CA HIS A 156 -0.91 -6.14 -0.63
C HIS A 156 0.61 -6.20 -0.54
N ASP A 157 1.16 -7.41 -0.42
CA ASP A 157 2.59 -7.74 -0.44
C ASP A 157 3.36 -7.35 0.83
N ILE A 158 3.08 -6.21 1.45
CA ILE A 158 3.91 -5.62 2.49
C ILE A 158 3.19 -5.46 3.83
N GLN A 159 3.99 -5.28 4.88
CA GLN A 159 3.54 -4.73 6.15
C GLN A 159 4.20 -3.37 6.38
N PHE A 160 3.56 -2.51 7.15
CA PHE A 160 4.03 -1.16 7.40
C PHE A 160 3.97 -0.77 8.88
N ASN A 161 4.77 0.21 9.26
CA ASN A 161 4.67 0.88 10.55
C ASN A 161 3.97 2.24 10.39
N ILE A 162 2.94 2.49 11.19
CA ILE A 162 2.30 3.81 11.23
C ILE A 162 3.27 4.79 11.91
N LEU A 163 3.62 5.86 11.22
CA LEU A 163 4.48 6.92 11.70
C LEU A 163 3.70 7.97 12.51
N SER A 164 2.55 8.38 11.96
CA SER A 164 1.72 9.39 12.62
C SER A 164 0.28 9.37 12.15
N ARG A 165 -0.61 9.89 13.02
CA ARG A 165 -2.00 10.26 12.74
C ARG A 165 -2.16 11.76 13.00
N ASN A 166 -2.45 12.55 11.98
CA ASN A 166 -2.47 14.02 12.07
C ASN A 166 -1.22 14.61 12.76
N GLY A 167 -0.05 14.05 12.45
CA GLY A 167 1.23 14.44 13.05
C GLY A 167 1.47 13.97 14.47
N GLN A 168 0.53 13.22 15.09
CA GLN A 168 0.68 12.68 16.44
C GLN A 168 1.13 11.21 16.40
N THR A 169 1.85 10.77 17.43
CA THR A 169 2.25 9.38 17.59
C THR A 169 1.02 8.45 17.60
N PRO A 170 1.04 7.32 16.87
CA PRO A 170 -0.05 6.36 16.89
C PRO A 170 -0.22 5.75 18.29
N PRO A 171 -1.46 5.34 18.66
CA PRO A 171 -1.71 4.71 19.93
C PRO A 171 -0.96 3.37 20.06
N PRO A 172 -0.70 2.86 21.26
CA PRO A 172 0.12 1.66 21.50
C PRO A 172 -0.30 0.43 20.69
N ASN A 173 -1.61 0.22 20.49
CA ASN A 173 -2.14 -0.90 19.73
C ASN A 173 -1.93 -0.78 18.21
N GLU A 174 -1.42 0.34 17.73
CA GLU A 174 -1.10 0.57 16.32
C GLU A 174 0.41 0.73 16.06
N GLN A 175 1.23 0.53 17.07
CA GLN A 175 2.68 0.68 16.95
C GLN A 175 3.41 -0.58 16.44
N GLY A 176 2.70 -1.69 16.23
CA GLY A 176 3.21 -2.89 15.56
C GLY A 176 3.09 -2.80 14.04
N LEU A 177 3.53 -3.87 13.37
CA LEU A 177 3.35 -4.03 11.93
C LEU A 177 1.87 -4.20 11.58
N LYS A 178 1.43 -3.52 10.54
CA LYS A 178 0.08 -3.54 10.01
C LYS A 178 0.08 -3.67 8.50
N ASP A 179 -1.02 -4.12 7.94
CA ASP A 179 -1.30 -4.15 6.50
C ASP A 179 -2.63 -3.46 6.17
N VAL A 180 -3.41 -3.12 7.22
CA VAL A 180 -4.65 -2.34 7.14
C VAL A 180 -4.60 -1.20 8.14
N VAL A 181 -5.08 -0.03 7.75
CA VAL A 181 -5.24 1.12 8.65
C VAL A 181 -6.53 1.88 8.35
N LEU A 182 -7.33 2.15 9.38
CA LEU A 182 -8.52 3.00 9.24
C LEU A 182 -8.11 4.46 9.17
N VAL A 183 -8.52 5.14 8.09
CA VAL A 183 -8.31 6.59 7.91
C VAL A 183 -9.66 7.29 8.09
N ARG A 184 -9.78 8.10 9.15
CA ARG A 184 -11.03 8.78 9.52
C ARG A 184 -11.28 10.02 8.65
N PRO A 185 -12.52 10.54 8.62
CA PRO A 185 -12.81 11.79 7.93
C PRO A 185 -11.89 12.93 8.38
N GLY A 186 -11.29 13.64 7.40
CA GLY A 186 -10.37 14.74 7.65
C GLY A 186 -9.02 14.34 8.26
N GLU A 187 -8.73 13.04 8.37
CA GLU A 187 -7.49 12.53 8.94
C GLU A 187 -6.39 12.36 7.87
N THR A 188 -5.17 12.60 8.30
CA THR A 188 -3.95 12.23 7.58
C THR A 188 -3.20 11.18 8.36
N VAL A 189 -2.97 10.01 7.75
CA VAL A 189 -2.17 8.92 8.31
C VAL A 189 -0.91 8.76 7.48
N ARG A 190 0.26 8.72 8.14
CA ARG A 190 1.54 8.44 7.49
C ARG A 190 2.05 7.09 7.98
N PHE A 191 2.48 6.26 7.06
CA PHE A 191 3.15 5.00 7.37
C PHE A 191 4.42 4.83 6.54
N ILE A 192 5.33 3.98 7.00
CA ILE A 192 6.57 3.62 6.32
C ILE A 192 6.61 2.12 6.09
N THR A 193 7.11 1.72 4.92
CA THR A 193 7.26 0.33 4.53
C THR A 193 8.48 0.11 3.65
N LYS A 194 8.88 -1.15 3.51
CA LYS A 194 9.93 -1.62 2.60
C LYS A 194 9.35 -2.67 1.67
N PHE A 195 9.59 -2.53 0.39
CA PHE A 195 9.16 -3.47 -0.66
C PHE A 195 10.29 -4.47 -0.94
N GLU A 196 10.36 -5.56 -0.17
CA GLU A 196 11.53 -6.46 -0.19
C GLU A 196 11.25 -7.87 -0.71
N THR A 197 10.02 -8.12 -1.13
CA THR A 197 9.58 -9.47 -1.54
C THR A 197 8.93 -9.45 -2.91
N PHE A 198 8.98 -10.61 -3.58
CA PHE A 198 8.17 -10.97 -4.76
C PHE A 198 8.14 -9.94 -5.89
N SER A 199 9.33 -9.50 -6.35
CA SER A 199 9.38 -8.67 -7.55
C SER A 199 8.76 -9.38 -8.75
N ASN A 200 7.84 -8.70 -9.43
CA ASN A 200 7.25 -9.16 -10.67
C ASN A 200 6.79 -7.97 -11.52
N PRO A 201 7.40 -7.74 -12.69
CA PRO A 201 7.01 -6.61 -13.55
C PRO A 201 5.69 -6.81 -14.29
N HIS A 202 5.08 -8.01 -14.22
CA HIS A 202 3.89 -8.36 -15.00
C HIS A 202 2.65 -8.64 -14.18
N ILE A 203 2.82 -8.95 -12.89
CA ILE A 203 1.70 -9.24 -11.99
C ILE A 203 1.64 -8.15 -10.93
N PRO A 204 0.66 -7.26 -10.98
CA PRO A 204 0.54 -6.18 -10.01
C PRO A 204 0.00 -6.68 -8.67
N TYR A 205 0.40 -5.97 -7.63
CA TYR A 205 -0.22 -5.96 -6.32
C TYR A 205 -1.23 -4.82 -6.22
N MET A 206 -2.18 -4.94 -5.31
CA MET A 206 -3.24 -3.98 -5.14
C MET A 206 -3.11 -3.21 -3.84
N PHE A 207 -3.65 -2.01 -3.82
CA PHE A 207 -4.02 -1.27 -2.62
C PHE A 207 -5.45 -0.78 -2.78
N HIS A 208 -6.24 -0.85 -1.71
CA HIS A 208 -7.67 -0.54 -1.82
C HIS A 208 -8.31 -0.18 -0.46
N CYS A 209 -9.50 0.37 -0.52
CA CYS A 209 -10.38 0.46 0.63
C CYS A 209 -10.95 -0.93 0.93
N HIS A 210 -10.89 -1.38 2.19
CA HIS A 210 -11.37 -2.71 2.60
C HIS A 210 -12.86 -2.68 3.04
N LEU A 211 -13.65 -1.73 2.54
CA LEU A 211 -15.10 -1.76 2.54
C LEU A 211 -15.56 -2.23 1.17
N LEU A 212 -16.16 -3.41 1.08
CA LEU A 212 -16.53 -4.04 -0.19
C LEU A 212 -17.30 -3.12 -1.15
N PRO A 213 -18.31 -2.33 -0.73
CA PRO A 213 -19.00 -1.42 -1.64
C PRO A 213 -18.09 -0.34 -2.23
N HIS A 214 -17.04 0.09 -1.51
CA HIS A 214 -16.09 1.08 -2.01
C HIS A 214 -15.03 0.44 -2.92
N GLU A 215 -14.58 -0.76 -2.58
CA GLU A 215 -13.67 -1.56 -3.39
C GLU A 215 -14.32 -1.88 -4.74
N ASP A 216 -15.54 -2.44 -4.73
CA ASP A 216 -16.33 -2.74 -5.94
C ASP A 216 -16.62 -1.48 -6.77
N GLY A 217 -16.78 -0.33 -6.13
CA GLY A 217 -16.92 0.99 -6.76
C GLY A 217 -15.63 1.58 -7.33
N GLY A 218 -14.50 0.85 -7.22
CA GLY A 218 -13.21 1.26 -7.82
C GLY A 218 -12.32 2.10 -6.92
N MET A 219 -12.54 2.11 -5.60
CA MET A 219 -11.62 2.77 -4.65
C MET A 219 -10.37 1.92 -4.41
N MET A 220 -9.58 1.76 -5.45
CA MET A 220 -8.39 0.94 -5.45
C MET A 220 -7.38 1.39 -6.50
N GLY A 221 -6.19 0.83 -6.45
CA GLY A 221 -5.13 0.99 -7.43
C GLY A 221 -4.18 -0.19 -7.39
N GLN A 222 -3.20 -0.19 -8.27
CA GLN A 222 -2.26 -1.28 -8.38
C GLN A 222 -0.83 -0.81 -8.59
N PHE A 223 0.13 -1.62 -8.15
CA PHE A 223 1.54 -1.37 -8.32
C PHE A 223 2.29 -2.65 -8.67
N ILE A 224 3.43 -2.49 -9.30
CA ILE A 224 4.39 -3.59 -9.51
C ILE A 224 5.65 -3.34 -8.71
N VAL A 225 6.27 -4.41 -8.22
CA VAL A 225 7.61 -4.38 -7.64
C VAL A 225 8.58 -4.89 -8.68
N THR A 226 9.59 -4.11 -9.03
CA THR A 226 10.53 -4.41 -10.10
C THR A 226 11.95 -4.58 -9.59
N ASP A 227 12.66 -5.60 -10.10
CA ASP A 227 14.10 -5.76 -9.88
C ASP A 227 14.85 -4.67 -10.65
N ARG A 228 14.86 -3.45 -10.14
CA ARG A 228 15.91 -2.54 -10.61
C ARG A 228 17.22 -3.01 -10.02
N LEU A 229 18.15 -3.37 -10.87
CA LEU A 229 19.54 -3.58 -10.46
C LEU A 229 19.94 -2.32 -9.69
N SER A 230 20.11 -2.47 -8.37
CA SER A 230 20.64 -1.42 -7.50
C SER A 230 22.04 -1.06 -7.99
N GLY A 231 22.16 -0.06 -8.82
CA GLY A 231 23.44 0.23 -9.48
C GLY A 231 23.62 1.64 -10.01
N THR A 232 22.67 2.53 -9.74
CA THR A 232 22.95 3.95 -9.97
C THR A 232 22.28 4.79 -8.90
N ASN A 233 23.07 5.60 -8.20
CA ASN A 233 22.58 6.76 -7.46
C ASN A 233 21.88 7.71 -8.45
N ASP A 234 20.60 7.52 -8.67
CA ASP A 234 19.79 8.24 -9.65
C ASP A 234 19.30 9.62 -9.16
N ASP A 235 19.97 10.22 -8.18
CA ASP A 235 19.77 11.65 -7.87
C ASP A 235 20.22 12.59 -9.00
N LYS A 236 20.66 12.04 -10.13
CA LYS A 236 21.05 12.81 -11.33
C LYS A 236 20.25 12.50 -12.60
N LEU A 237 19.26 11.59 -12.58
CA LEU A 237 18.52 11.18 -13.78
C LEU A 237 17.20 11.92 -14.01
N ASN A 238 17.04 13.13 -13.49
CA ASN A 238 15.99 14.08 -13.94
C ASN A 238 16.35 14.83 -15.24
N LYS A 239 17.37 14.36 -15.97
CA LYS A 239 17.50 14.64 -17.39
C LYS A 239 17.21 13.36 -18.13
N THR A 240 16.04 13.23 -18.72
CA THR A 240 15.75 12.22 -19.75
C THR A 240 16.86 12.27 -20.79
N GLN A 241 17.89 11.45 -20.63
CA GLN A 241 18.92 11.30 -21.66
C GLN A 241 18.22 10.62 -22.83
N LYS A 242 17.88 11.40 -23.84
CA LYS A 242 17.25 10.90 -25.06
C LYS A 242 18.29 10.05 -25.80
N LEU A 243 18.20 8.74 -25.62
CA LEU A 243 18.88 7.81 -26.51
C LEU A 243 18.19 7.87 -27.88
N LYS A 244 18.95 8.08 -28.92
CA LYS A 244 18.46 7.95 -30.30
C LYS A 244 19.09 6.72 -30.92
N ILE A 245 18.28 5.87 -31.52
CA ILE A 245 18.69 4.66 -32.18
C ILE A 245 18.30 4.76 -33.65
N TRP A 246 19.26 4.59 -34.54
CA TRP A 246 19.03 4.61 -35.98
C TRP A 246 20.02 3.70 -36.73
N PRO A 247 19.70 3.28 -37.98
CA PRO A 247 18.36 3.38 -38.57
C PRO A 247 17.36 2.51 -37.80
N ASN A 248 16.10 2.85 -37.90
CA ASN A 248 15.00 2.02 -37.40
C ASN A 248 13.85 2.09 -38.42
N PRO A 249 13.54 1.00 -39.16
CA PRO A 249 14.13 -0.33 -39.08
C PRO A 249 15.62 -0.38 -39.51
N ALA A 250 16.35 -1.36 -38.96
CA ALA A 250 17.76 -1.58 -39.26
C ALA A 250 17.94 -2.96 -39.90
N THR A 251 18.94 -3.08 -40.81
CA THR A 251 19.25 -4.35 -41.50
C THR A 251 20.59 -4.94 -41.07
N ASN A 252 21.61 -4.13 -40.92
CA ASN A 252 22.98 -4.59 -40.69
C ASN A 252 23.59 -4.04 -39.40
N MET A 253 23.25 -2.81 -39.05
CA MET A 253 23.88 -2.11 -37.93
C MET A 253 22.91 -1.09 -37.36
N ILE A 254 22.98 -0.89 -36.05
CA ILE A 254 22.34 0.24 -35.35
C ILE A 254 23.41 1.13 -34.74
N GLU A 255 23.14 2.43 -34.72
CA GLU A 255 23.89 3.41 -33.95
C GLU A 255 23.04 3.94 -32.81
N ILE A 256 23.66 4.00 -31.64
CA ILE A 256 23.03 4.54 -30.43
C ILE A 256 23.74 5.83 -30.07
N SER A 257 23.05 6.97 -30.11
CA SER A 257 23.58 8.25 -29.65
C SER A 257 23.12 8.53 -28.22
N HIS A 258 23.96 9.21 -27.49
CA HIS A 258 23.71 9.64 -26.12
C HIS A 258 24.19 11.10 -25.92
N GLU A 259 23.64 11.76 -24.89
CA GLU A 259 23.97 13.16 -24.58
C GLU A 259 24.98 13.32 -23.42
N LYS A 260 25.81 12.29 -23.16
CA LYS A 260 26.80 12.36 -22.07
C LYS A 260 27.98 13.28 -22.42
N GLU A 261 28.36 14.12 -21.48
CA GLU A 261 29.45 15.08 -21.61
C GLU A 261 30.80 14.59 -21.07
N ILE A 262 30.79 13.44 -20.39
CA ILE A 262 31.98 12.84 -19.78
C ILE A 262 32.16 11.40 -20.27
N GLU A 263 33.40 10.93 -20.28
CA GLU A 263 33.70 9.53 -20.58
C GLU A 263 33.26 8.61 -19.43
N VAL A 264 32.49 7.57 -19.74
CA VAL A 264 32.03 6.58 -18.78
C VAL A 264 32.07 5.17 -19.39
N ASN A 265 32.26 4.15 -18.55
CA ASN A 265 32.13 2.78 -18.95
C ASN A 265 30.74 2.27 -18.61
N GLU A 266 29.96 1.87 -19.63
CA GLU A 266 28.62 1.37 -19.44
C GLU A 266 28.37 0.06 -20.19
N GLN A 267 27.55 -0.79 -19.60
CA GLN A 267 27.13 -2.02 -20.22
C GLN A 267 25.87 -1.77 -21.07
N VAL A 268 25.97 -2.03 -22.37
CA VAL A 268 24.82 -2.02 -23.28
C VAL A 268 24.29 -3.44 -23.41
N MET A 269 23.00 -3.62 -23.13
CA MET A 269 22.27 -4.86 -23.32
C MET A 269 21.08 -4.63 -24.24
N ILE A 270 20.87 -5.51 -25.20
CA ILE A 270 19.71 -5.47 -26.09
C ILE A 270 19.00 -6.82 -25.98
N TYR A 271 17.68 -6.77 -25.91
CA TYR A 271 16.82 -7.92 -25.76
C TYR A 271 15.95 -8.08 -26.99
N ASP A 272 15.62 -9.29 -27.37
CA ASP A 272 14.55 -9.56 -28.35
C ASP A 272 13.16 -9.41 -27.71
N THR A 273 12.12 -9.59 -28.50
CA THR A 273 10.72 -9.48 -28.06
C THR A 273 10.30 -10.57 -27.06
N GLN A 274 11.15 -11.61 -26.86
CA GLN A 274 10.94 -12.68 -25.91
C GLN A 274 11.75 -12.49 -24.63
N GLY A 275 12.47 -11.36 -24.49
CA GLY A 275 13.30 -11.04 -23.34
C GLY A 275 14.67 -11.74 -23.32
N LYS A 276 15.07 -12.40 -24.41
CA LYS A 276 16.39 -13.02 -24.52
C LYS A 276 17.43 -11.97 -24.89
N ILE A 277 18.58 -12.00 -24.21
CA ILE A 277 19.70 -11.10 -24.53
C ILE A 277 20.29 -11.48 -25.89
N VAL A 278 20.20 -10.58 -26.85
CA VAL A 278 20.79 -10.70 -28.19
C VAL A 278 22.10 -9.92 -28.32
N TYR A 279 22.36 -8.99 -27.42
CA TYR A 279 23.62 -8.26 -27.35
C TYR A 279 23.92 -7.86 -25.90
N LYS A 280 25.22 -8.05 -25.50
CA LYS A 280 25.71 -7.61 -24.19
C LYS A 280 27.20 -7.28 -24.31
N LYS A 281 27.53 -6.00 -24.11
CA LYS A 281 28.93 -5.54 -24.17
C LYS A 281 29.16 -4.32 -23.30
N LEU A 282 30.34 -4.26 -22.67
CA LEU A 282 30.80 -3.07 -21.99
C LEU A 282 31.38 -2.09 -23.02
N HIS A 283 30.94 -0.87 -23.02
CA HIS A 283 31.42 0.22 -23.89
C HIS A 283 32.02 1.33 -23.07
N THR A 284 33.16 1.84 -23.51
CA THR A 284 33.65 3.15 -23.07
C THR A 284 32.91 4.19 -23.92
N ILE A 285 32.05 4.96 -23.29
CA ILE A 285 31.23 5.98 -23.93
C ILE A 285 31.95 7.30 -23.78
N SER A 286 32.42 7.83 -24.89
CA SER A 286 33.07 9.14 -24.94
C SER A 286 32.09 10.23 -25.41
N PRO A 287 32.25 11.49 -24.99
CA PRO A 287 31.35 12.58 -25.37
C PRO A 287 31.18 12.67 -26.89
N LYS A 288 29.91 12.76 -27.33
CA LYS A 288 29.52 12.89 -28.75
C LYS A 288 29.90 11.69 -29.65
N GLN A 289 30.30 10.56 -29.09
CA GLN A 289 30.61 9.36 -29.86
C GLN A 289 29.44 8.37 -29.80
N ASN A 290 28.94 7.94 -30.96
CA ASN A 290 27.88 6.95 -31.06
C ASN A 290 28.43 5.54 -30.83
N ILE A 291 27.61 4.70 -30.17
CA ILE A 291 27.88 3.26 -30.07
C ILE A 291 27.35 2.59 -31.33
N LYS A 292 28.19 1.83 -31.99
CA LYS A 292 27.83 1.01 -33.19
C LYS A 292 27.67 -0.43 -32.76
N VAL A 293 26.53 -1.03 -33.12
CA VAL A 293 26.18 -2.42 -32.83
C VAL A 293 25.85 -3.11 -34.15
N ASP A 294 26.63 -4.13 -34.49
CA ASP A 294 26.39 -5.02 -35.64
C ASP A 294 25.23 -5.97 -35.30
N ILE A 295 24.24 -6.02 -36.17
CA ILE A 295 23.03 -6.82 -36.02
C ILE A 295 22.81 -7.85 -37.13
N LEU A 296 23.81 -8.04 -38.00
CA LEU A 296 23.72 -8.94 -39.14
C LEU A 296 23.37 -10.39 -38.78
N GLN A 297 23.70 -10.82 -37.58
CA GLN A 297 23.48 -12.20 -37.12
C GLN A 297 22.27 -12.32 -36.16
N TRP A 298 21.49 -11.28 -36.01
CA TRP A 298 20.30 -11.35 -35.15
C TRP A 298 19.19 -12.08 -35.88
N PRO A 299 18.40 -12.90 -35.17
CA PRO A 299 17.22 -13.52 -35.75
C PRO A 299 16.25 -12.44 -36.21
N SER A 300 15.72 -12.62 -37.43
CA SER A 300 14.69 -11.77 -38.03
C SER A 300 13.34 -11.91 -37.31
#